data_f4b011eb6610c8cc87d9d8175ff6beb7
#
_entry.id   f4b011eb6610c8cc87d9d8175ff6beb7
#
_cell.length_a   1.000
_cell.length_b   1.000
_cell.length_c   1.000
_cell.angle_alpha   90.00
_cell.angle_beta   90.00
_cell.angle_gamma   90.00
#
_symmetry.space_group_name_H-M   'P 1'
#
loop_
_entity.id
_entity.type
_entity.pdbx_description
1 polymer ?
#
loop_
_entity_poly.entity_id
_entity_poly.type
_entity_poly.pdbx_seq_one_letter_code
_entity_poly.pdbx_strand_id
1 'polypeptide(L)'
;MAKAKLFNSKEALWEGYCDLNRTPHLDNNLSKGKGGRKVYLLGRVLPSGNISLMRYSCNNGKRQREMLNVVLKLEVDANVKRENEEKLRLQALACDALNADLERREANFQSSVKSKVLLLDFIRKVGDDALKETGNRHSMYATMNSLAKHVEAYAGTDTRFKEVNEDWLRGFIDYLKHDALNVNFIRTEKEGRRKEIHISQNTQHRLIVNINYVLNKAVKKHLITSNPMDLLDNSDKVSAKSGTREYLTSEEVEMLMQTPFTHGKYHIKEAFLFSCYTGLRFSDLKQLKMSDFRFDRKHGWYLKIKMVKTREPLTIFIPKVAYDILPSTEDEDRPVFDLPKNDYANQALQRWLKDAGIKGKHITFHCARHSAATILYSAGLPLQTIQKQLGHIKAQTTEIYAKMMEDAQHEASSKMDELFKR
;
A
#
# COMPACT_ATOMS: atom_id res chain seq x y z
N MET A 1 20.36 -12.88 -56.37
CA MET A 1 19.61 -13.85 -55.56
C MET A 1 20.57 -14.88 -54.98
N ALA A 2 20.78 -14.92 -53.67
CA ALA A 2 21.62 -15.92 -53.03
C ALA A 2 20.96 -17.29 -53.23
N LYS A 3 21.71 -18.28 -53.78
CA LYS A 3 21.22 -19.67 -53.88
C LYS A 3 20.91 -20.19 -52.48
N ALA A 4 19.66 -20.61 -52.24
CA ALA A 4 19.27 -21.18 -50.98
C ALA A 4 20.16 -22.41 -50.67
N LYS A 5 20.79 -22.38 -49.48
CA LYS A 5 21.67 -23.48 -49.01
C LYS A 5 20.81 -24.70 -48.77
N LEU A 6 21.09 -25.80 -49.45
CA LEU A 6 20.40 -27.08 -49.30
C LEU A 6 21.16 -27.97 -48.32
N PHE A 7 20.43 -28.71 -47.50
CA PHE A 7 20.97 -29.67 -46.50
C PHE A 7 20.93 -31.09 -47.10
N ASN A 8 22.02 -31.47 -47.77
CA ASN A 8 22.14 -32.74 -48.53
C ASN A 8 22.82 -33.88 -47.78
N SER A 9 23.25 -33.63 -46.53
CA SER A 9 23.72 -34.68 -45.61
C SER A 9 22.85 -34.71 -44.35
N LYS A 10 22.86 -35.83 -43.63
CA LYS A 10 22.11 -36.02 -42.38
C LYS A 10 22.55 -35.04 -41.29
N GLU A 11 23.85 -34.74 -41.20
CA GLU A 11 24.41 -33.78 -40.27
C GLU A 11 24.00 -32.34 -40.61
N ALA A 12 24.16 -31.96 -41.87
CA ALA A 12 23.77 -30.62 -42.35
C ALA A 12 22.26 -30.40 -42.25
N LEU A 13 21.44 -31.39 -42.56
CA LEU A 13 19.98 -31.32 -42.43
C LEU A 13 19.58 -31.08 -40.96
N TRP A 14 20.21 -31.81 -40.04
CA TRP A 14 19.91 -31.67 -38.63
C TRP A 14 20.38 -30.36 -38.03
N GLU A 15 21.63 -29.99 -38.26
CA GLU A 15 22.16 -28.67 -37.81
C GLU A 15 21.36 -27.51 -38.38
N GLY A 16 20.94 -27.59 -39.64
CA GLY A 16 20.15 -26.56 -40.30
C GLY A 16 18.78 -26.33 -39.66
N TYR A 17 18.19 -27.35 -39.04
CA TYR A 17 16.88 -27.25 -38.39
C TYR A 17 16.95 -27.17 -36.86
N CYS A 18 18.10 -27.37 -36.23
CA CYS A 18 18.29 -27.26 -34.78
C CYS A 18 17.84 -25.91 -34.23
N ASP A 19 18.20 -24.82 -34.90
CA ASP A 19 17.90 -23.46 -34.46
C ASP A 19 16.44 -23.07 -34.73
N LEU A 20 15.82 -23.64 -35.77
CA LEU A 20 14.42 -23.36 -36.13
C LEU A 20 13.42 -23.87 -35.08
N ASN A 21 13.76 -24.98 -34.40
CA ASN A 21 12.92 -25.60 -33.37
C ASN A 21 13.25 -25.22 -31.94
N ARG A 22 14.30 -24.41 -31.71
CA ARG A 22 14.83 -24.06 -30.41
C ARG A 22 15.25 -25.22 -29.49
N THR A 23 15.01 -26.48 -29.82
CA THR A 23 15.42 -27.65 -29.04
C THR A 23 15.36 -28.99 -29.75
N PRO A 24 15.92 -29.22 -30.89
CA PRO A 24 16.08 -30.60 -31.39
C PRO A 24 17.38 -31.20 -30.91
N HIS A 25 17.29 -32.42 -30.38
CA HIS A 25 18.45 -33.23 -30.02
C HIS A 25 18.44 -34.54 -30.80
N LEU A 26 19.56 -34.86 -31.46
CA LEU A 26 19.77 -36.16 -32.06
C LEU A 26 20.30 -37.19 -31.07
N ASP A 27 20.39 -36.89 -29.80
CA ASP A 27 21.10 -37.72 -28.85
C ASP A 27 20.19 -38.56 -27.96
N ASN A 28 20.67 -39.77 -27.65
CA ASN A 28 19.98 -40.73 -26.78
C ASN A 28 20.04 -40.35 -25.28
N ASN A 29 20.82 -39.37 -24.89
CA ASN A 29 20.98 -38.89 -23.52
C ASN A 29 20.27 -37.57 -23.30
N LEU A 30 18.98 -37.65 -23.05
CA LEU A 30 18.13 -36.50 -22.80
C LEU A 30 18.26 -36.02 -21.37
N SER A 31 19.18 -35.11 -21.15
CA SER A 31 19.12 -34.24 -20.00
C SER A 31 18.33 -32.97 -20.39
N LYS A 32 17.26 -32.68 -19.68
CA LYS A 32 16.44 -31.45 -19.63
C LYS A 32 16.49 -30.59 -20.91
N GLY A 33 15.37 -30.49 -21.61
CA GLY A 33 15.24 -29.58 -22.75
C GLY A 33 15.72 -28.15 -22.42
N LYS A 34 16.47 -27.51 -23.29
CA LYS A 34 16.86 -26.10 -23.16
C LYS A 34 15.59 -25.25 -23.03
N GLY A 35 15.45 -24.48 -21.96
CA GLY A 35 14.33 -23.58 -21.74
C GLY A 35 13.18 -24.10 -20.90
N GLY A 36 13.32 -25.26 -20.18
CA GLY A 36 12.29 -25.75 -19.25
C GLY A 36 11.04 -26.31 -19.91
N ARG A 37 11.02 -26.49 -21.25
CA ARG A 37 9.86 -27.04 -21.98
C ARG A 37 9.66 -28.51 -21.64
N LYS A 38 8.39 -28.90 -21.40
CA LYS A 38 8.00 -30.28 -21.09
C LYS A 38 7.71 -31.12 -22.32
N VAL A 39 7.38 -30.49 -23.46
CA VAL A 39 7.10 -31.11 -24.74
C VAL A 39 8.00 -30.49 -25.80
N TYR A 40 8.71 -31.32 -26.55
CA TYR A 40 9.60 -30.89 -27.63
C TYR A 40 9.77 -31.96 -28.68
N LEU A 41 10.29 -31.57 -29.88
CA LEU A 41 10.56 -32.46 -30.99
C LEU A 41 11.94 -33.13 -30.83
N LEU A 42 12.00 -34.40 -31.24
CA LEU A 42 13.21 -35.15 -31.42
C LEU A 42 13.31 -35.67 -32.83
N GLY A 43 14.52 -35.71 -33.39
CA GLY A 43 14.79 -36.34 -34.65
C GLY A 43 15.49 -37.69 -34.45
N ARG A 44 15.08 -38.71 -35.23
CA ARG A 44 15.77 -39.99 -35.36
C ARG A 44 16.27 -40.15 -36.79
N VAL A 45 17.56 -40.28 -36.98
CA VAL A 45 18.13 -40.54 -38.30
C VAL A 45 17.79 -41.97 -38.75
N LEU A 46 17.26 -42.07 -39.95
CA LEU A 46 16.94 -43.31 -40.63
C LEU A 46 18.14 -43.82 -41.45
N PRO A 47 18.20 -45.11 -41.81
CA PRO A 47 19.27 -45.65 -42.67
C PRO A 47 19.37 -44.94 -44.03
N SER A 48 18.26 -44.35 -44.52
CA SER A 48 18.22 -43.56 -45.75
C SER A 48 18.83 -42.17 -45.65
N GLY A 49 19.30 -41.78 -44.47
CA GLY A 49 19.77 -40.39 -44.19
C GLY A 49 18.64 -39.40 -43.87
N ASN A 50 17.38 -39.76 -44.08
CA ASN A 50 16.24 -38.92 -43.68
C ASN A 50 16.08 -38.91 -42.18
N ILE A 51 15.30 -37.94 -41.65
CA ILE A 51 15.07 -37.78 -40.23
C ILE A 51 13.57 -37.98 -39.90
N SER A 52 13.27 -39.01 -39.13
CA SER A 52 11.92 -39.21 -38.61
C SER A 52 11.71 -38.37 -37.34
N LEU A 53 10.64 -37.59 -37.33
CA LEU A 53 10.28 -36.77 -36.17
C LEU A 53 9.48 -37.57 -35.15
N MET A 54 9.79 -37.33 -33.88
CA MET A 54 9.02 -37.83 -32.76
C MET A 54 8.81 -36.73 -31.76
N ARG A 55 7.74 -36.79 -31.02
CA ARG A 55 7.42 -35.91 -29.91
C ARG A 55 7.88 -36.54 -28.61
N TYR A 56 8.61 -35.78 -27.82
CA TYR A 56 8.97 -36.15 -26.47
C TYR A 56 8.16 -35.34 -25.47
N SER A 57 7.59 -35.98 -24.46
CA SER A 57 6.97 -35.31 -23.35
C SER A 57 7.45 -35.91 -22.02
N CYS A 58 7.57 -35.03 -20.99
CA CYS A 58 7.88 -35.42 -19.63
C CYS A 58 6.85 -34.79 -18.68
N ASN A 59 5.99 -35.64 -18.10
CA ASN A 59 4.98 -35.21 -17.18
C ASN A 59 5.07 -36.03 -15.89
N ASN A 60 5.19 -35.37 -14.73
CA ASN A 60 5.33 -35.99 -13.39
C ASN A 60 6.38 -37.13 -13.36
N GLY A 61 7.55 -36.91 -13.98
CA GLY A 61 8.64 -37.89 -14.05
C GLY A 61 8.44 -39.03 -15.06
N LYS A 62 7.27 -39.16 -15.67
CA LYS A 62 6.99 -40.13 -16.73
C LYS A 62 7.41 -39.55 -18.08
N ARG A 63 8.31 -40.25 -18.77
CA ARG A 63 8.80 -39.89 -20.09
C ARG A 63 8.05 -40.67 -21.16
N GLN A 64 7.52 -39.95 -22.13
CA GLN A 64 6.80 -40.55 -23.28
C GLN A 64 7.45 -40.10 -24.59
N ARG A 65 7.51 -41.01 -25.54
CA ARG A 65 7.97 -40.76 -26.92
C ARG A 65 6.84 -41.17 -27.86
N GLU A 66 6.42 -40.29 -28.70
CA GLU A 66 5.36 -40.50 -29.69
C GLU A 66 5.96 -40.33 -31.09
N MET A 67 5.84 -41.34 -31.91
CA MET A 67 6.25 -41.29 -33.33
C MET A 67 5.20 -40.47 -34.11
N LEU A 68 5.60 -39.42 -34.79
CA LEU A 68 4.72 -38.53 -35.49
C LEU A 68 4.44 -38.95 -36.94
N ASN A 69 5.10 -39.98 -37.42
CA ASN A 69 5.05 -40.42 -38.82
C ASN A 69 5.38 -39.32 -39.83
N VAL A 70 6.17 -38.32 -39.39
CA VAL A 70 6.64 -37.22 -40.21
C VAL A 70 8.13 -37.41 -40.45
N VAL A 71 8.53 -37.35 -41.69
CA VAL A 71 9.94 -37.57 -42.11
C VAL A 71 10.43 -36.33 -42.87
N LEU A 72 11.55 -35.78 -42.40
CA LEU A 72 12.31 -34.79 -43.14
C LEU A 72 13.27 -35.52 -44.11
N LYS A 73 13.18 -35.17 -45.39
CA LYS A 73 13.98 -35.80 -46.47
C LYS A 73 15.27 -35.03 -46.67
N LEU A 74 16.30 -35.71 -47.15
CA LEU A 74 17.49 -35.00 -47.63
C LEU A 74 17.12 -34.01 -48.74
N GLU A 75 17.65 -32.80 -48.66
CA GLU A 75 17.26 -31.70 -49.55
C GLU A 75 18.03 -31.82 -50.87
N VAL A 76 17.33 -32.30 -51.86
CA VAL A 76 17.83 -32.41 -53.23
C VAL A 76 17.49 -31.18 -54.09
N ASP A 77 16.42 -30.49 -53.73
CA ASP A 77 15.96 -29.27 -54.39
C ASP A 77 15.23 -28.32 -53.43
N ALA A 78 14.84 -27.13 -53.90
CA ALA A 78 14.17 -26.10 -53.11
C ALA A 78 12.75 -26.48 -52.72
N ASN A 79 12.07 -27.36 -53.42
CA ASN A 79 10.73 -27.84 -53.10
C ASN A 79 10.77 -28.77 -51.87
N VAL A 80 11.72 -29.70 -51.85
CA VAL A 80 11.93 -30.62 -50.70
C VAL A 80 12.29 -29.78 -49.46
N LYS A 81 13.10 -28.76 -49.63
CA LYS A 81 13.43 -27.85 -48.52
C LYS A 81 12.19 -27.19 -47.97
N ARG A 82 11.33 -26.62 -48.83
CA ARG A 82 10.08 -25.96 -48.41
C ARG A 82 9.15 -26.96 -47.70
N GLU A 83 9.03 -28.18 -48.25
CA GLU A 83 8.23 -29.23 -47.61
C GLU A 83 8.74 -29.58 -46.20
N ASN A 84 10.05 -29.67 -46.00
CA ASN A 84 10.66 -29.95 -44.71
C ASN A 84 10.42 -28.79 -43.73
N GLU A 85 10.60 -27.55 -44.15
CA GLU A 85 10.36 -26.36 -43.33
C GLU A 85 8.89 -26.28 -42.86
N GLU A 86 7.93 -26.57 -43.76
CA GLU A 86 6.51 -26.58 -43.42
C GLU A 86 6.15 -27.69 -42.45
N LYS A 87 6.62 -28.91 -42.66
CA LYS A 87 6.44 -30.04 -41.75
C LYS A 87 6.98 -29.71 -40.36
N LEU A 88 8.16 -29.14 -40.28
CA LEU A 88 8.81 -28.80 -39.04
C LEU A 88 8.05 -27.71 -38.28
N ARG A 89 7.61 -26.66 -39.02
CA ARG A 89 6.81 -25.57 -38.46
C ARG A 89 5.51 -26.06 -37.86
N LEU A 90 4.78 -26.93 -38.55
CA LEU A 90 3.51 -27.47 -38.05
C LEU A 90 3.71 -28.31 -36.77
N GLN A 91 4.74 -29.13 -36.72
CA GLN A 91 5.03 -29.94 -35.53
C GLN A 91 5.55 -29.09 -34.35
N ALA A 92 6.28 -28.02 -34.62
CA ALA A 92 6.71 -27.07 -33.57
C ALA A 92 5.51 -26.33 -32.96
N LEU A 93 4.58 -25.85 -33.77
CA LEU A 93 3.35 -25.22 -33.31
C LEU A 93 2.49 -26.19 -32.45
N ALA A 94 2.43 -27.48 -32.83
CA ALA A 94 1.74 -28.49 -32.05
C ALA A 94 2.39 -28.72 -30.67
N CYS A 95 3.74 -28.70 -30.59
CA CYS A 95 4.44 -28.78 -29.33
C CYS A 95 4.24 -27.53 -28.44
N ASP A 96 4.20 -26.36 -29.03
CA ASP A 96 3.96 -25.11 -28.30
C ASP A 96 2.54 -25.08 -27.73
N ALA A 97 1.53 -25.52 -28.51
CA ALA A 97 0.15 -25.66 -28.02
C ALA A 97 0.03 -26.63 -26.85
N LEU A 98 0.72 -27.79 -26.91
CA LEU A 98 0.72 -28.76 -25.82
C LEU A 98 1.45 -28.23 -24.55
N ASN A 99 2.53 -27.50 -24.72
CA ASN A 99 3.19 -26.84 -23.58
C ASN A 99 2.26 -25.81 -22.93
N ALA A 100 1.59 -24.96 -23.72
CA ALA A 100 0.63 -24.00 -23.23
C ALA A 100 -0.55 -24.67 -22.48
N ASP A 101 -1.04 -25.80 -22.99
CA ASP A 101 -2.09 -26.59 -22.32
C ASP A 101 -1.61 -27.21 -21.00
N LEU A 102 -0.38 -27.69 -20.94
CA LEU A 102 0.20 -28.21 -19.71
C LEU A 102 0.37 -27.09 -18.67
N GLU A 103 0.83 -25.92 -19.08
CA GLU A 103 0.95 -24.74 -18.21
C GLU A 103 -0.43 -24.29 -17.69
N ARG A 104 -1.46 -24.27 -18.55
CA ARG A 104 -2.85 -23.98 -18.14
C ARG A 104 -3.38 -25.01 -17.15
N ARG A 105 -3.15 -26.30 -17.38
CA ARG A 105 -3.60 -27.37 -16.46
C ARG A 105 -2.89 -27.26 -15.10
N GLU A 106 -1.60 -26.95 -15.08
CA GLU A 106 -0.86 -26.73 -13.82
C GLU A 106 -1.32 -25.48 -13.10
N ALA A 107 -1.56 -24.38 -13.81
CA ALA A 107 -2.15 -23.16 -13.25
C ALA A 107 -3.54 -23.43 -12.68
N ASN A 108 -4.40 -24.17 -13.40
CA ASN A 108 -5.73 -24.58 -12.91
C ASN A 108 -5.67 -25.54 -11.72
N PHE A 109 -4.72 -26.48 -11.69
CA PHE A 109 -4.53 -27.38 -10.54
C PHE A 109 -4.04 -26.59 -9.31
N GLN A 110 -3.07 -25.71 -9.47
CA GLN A 110 -2.65 -24.80 -8.39
C GLN A 110 -3.79 -23.88 -7.93
N SER A 111 -4.60 -23.38 -8.86
CA SER A 111 -5.80 -22.59 -8.58
C SER A 111 -6.84 -23.40 -7.79
N SER A 112 -7.09 -24.66 -8.12
CA SER A 112 -8.06 -25.52 -7.43
C SER A 112 -7.66 -25.85 -5.98
N VAL A 113 -6.40 -26.04 -5.71
CA VAL A 113 -5.89 -26.24 -4.33
C VAL A 113 -5.90 -24.93 -3.54
N LYS A 114 -5.54 -23.82 -4.17
CA LYS A 114 -5.52 -22.47 -3.54
C LYS A 114 -6.91 -21.86 -3.44
N SER A 115 -7.90 -22.31 -4.22
CA SER A 115 -9.30 -21.84 -4.16
C SER A 115 -10.02 -22.19 -2.85
N LYS A 116 -9.40 -23.02 -1.99
CA LYS A 116 -9.90 -23.35 -0.64
C LYS A 116 -9.52 -22.31 0.42
N VAL A 117 -8.64 -21.36 0.11
CA VAL A 117 -8.23 -20.33 1.06
C VAL A 117 -9.39 -19.35 1.26
N LEU A 118 -9.77 -19.15 2.51
CA LEU A 118 -10.79 -18.19 2.90
C LEU A 118 -10.24 -16.76 2.86
N LEU A 119 -11.06 -15.83 2.36
CA LEU A 119 -10.69 -14.41 2.29
C LEU A 119 -10.34 -13.86 3.67
N LEU A 120 -11.16 -14.18 4.67
CA LEU A 120 -11.02 -13.69 6.03
C LEU A 120 -9.70 -14.16 6.67
N ASP A 121 -9.36 -15.44 6.52
CA ASP A 121 -8.11 -16.00 7.03
C ASP A 121 -6.89 -15.34 6.37
N PHE A 122 -6.98 -15.07 5.08
CA PHE A 122 -5.91 -14.39 4.38
C PHE A 122 -5.73 -12.93 4.81
N ILE A 123 -6.83 -12.19 5.04
CA ILE A 123 -6.78 -10.83 5.58
C ILE A 123 -6.11 -10.83 6.96
N ARG A 124 -6.51 -11.74 7.86
CA ARG A 124 -5.91 -11.88 9.20
C ARG A 124 -4.43 -12.22 9.10
N LYS A 125 -4.07 -13.16 8.24
CA LYS A 125 -2.67 -13.53 7.99
C LYS A 125 -1.83 -12.36 7.50
N VAL A 126 -2.34 -11.53 6.61
CA VAL A 126 -1.63 -10.31 6.15
C VAL A 126 -1.38 -9.35 7.31
N GLY A 127 -2.32 -9.23 8.23
CA GLY A 127 -2.15 -8.46 9.47
C GLY A 127 -1.08 -9.04 10.40
N ASP A 128 -1.14 -10.35 10.64
CA ASP A 128 -0.20 -11.06 11.51
C ASP A 128 1.23 -11.03 10.96
N ASP A 129 1.40 -11.22 9.64
CA ASP A 129 2.70 -11.11 8.99
C ASP A 129 3.29 -9.70 9.19
N ALA A 130 2.49 -8.65 9.01
CA ALA A 130 2.91 -7.28 9.25
C ALA A 130 3.24 -7.00 10.73
N LEU A 131 2.54 -7.62 11.67
CA LEU A 131 2.85 -7.52 13.09
C LEU A 131 4.19 -8.16 13.43
N LYS A 132 4.48 -9.34 12.86
CA LYS A 132 5.76 -10.04 13.03
C LYS A 132 6.92 -9.22 12.50
N GLU A 133 6.75 -8.58 11.33
CA GLU A 133 7.79 -7.75 10.71
C GLU A 133 8.07 -6.45 11.46
N THR A 134 7.04 -5.79 11.98
CA THR A 134 7.16 -4.44 12.55
C THR A 134 7.07 -4.37 14.06
N GLY A 135 6.54 -5.40 14.73
CA GLY A 135 6.20 -5.38 16.16
C GLY A 135 5.08 -4.39 16.52
N ASN A 136 4.49 -3.70 15.54
CA ASN A 136 3.55 -2.60 15.78
C ASN A 136 2.08 -3.03 15.59
N ARG A 137 1.37 -3.23 16.69
CA ARG A 137 -0.07 -3.56 16.69
C ARG A 137 -0.97 -2.45 16.17
N HIS A 138 -0.51 -1.20 16.16
CA HIS A 138 -1.30 -0.03 15.73
C HIS A 138 -1.12 0.33 14.24
N SER A 139 -0.43 -0.49 13.48
CA SER A 139 -0.17 -0.28 12.04
C SER A 139 -1.08 -1.10 11.14
N MET A 140 -0.49 -1.84 10.21
CA MET A 140 -1.18 -2.71 9.27
C MET A 140 -2.00 -3.81 9.96
N TYR A 141 -1.55 -4.32 11.12
CA TYR A 141 -2.30 -5.31 11.89
C TYR A 141 -3.69 -4.79 12.30
N ALA A 142 -3.76 -3.60 12.92
CA ALA A 142 -5.04 -2.98 13.30
C ALA A 142 -5.93 -2.68 12.08
N THR A 143 -5.29 -2.27 10.98
CA THR A 143 -5.97 -1.97 9.71
C THR A 143 -6.59 -3.23 9.11
N MET A 144 -5.87 -4.34 9.08
CA MET A 144 -6.39 -5.63 8.59
C MET A 144 -7.47 -6.22 9.50
N ASN A 145 -7.34 -6.07 10.82
CA ASN A 145 -8.39 -6.48 11.76
C ASN A 145 -9.68 -5.66 11.57
N SER A 146 -9.57 -4.37 11.30
CA SER A 146 -10.74 -3.54 10.97
C SER A 146 -11.41 -4.02 9.66
N LEU A 147 -10.62 -4.29 8.62
CA LEU A 147 -11.13 -4.84 7.37
C LEU A 147 -11.79 -6.20 7.58
N ALA A 148 -11.14 -7.11 8.34
CA ALA A 148 -11.67 -8.44 8.62
C ALA A 148 -13.07 -8.39 9.25
N LYS A 149 -13.27 -7.50 10.23
CA LYS A 149 -14.58 -7.32 10.89
C LYS A 149 -15.68 -6.89 9.91
N HIS A 150 -15.38 -5.99 8.98
CA HIS A 150 -16.36 -5.53 7.99
C HIS A 150 -16.61 -6.59 6.91
N VAL A 151 -15.61 -7.34 6.49
CA VAL A 151 -15.79 -8.49 5.57
C VAL A 151 -16.62 -9.59 6.24
N GLU A 152 -16.35 -9.90 7.50
CA GLU A 152 -17.10 -10.89 8.29
C GLU A 152 -18.57 -10.47 8.47
N ALA A 153 -18.82 -9.18 8.74
CA ALA A 153 -20.18 -8.65 8.88
C ALA A 153 -20.96 -8.64 7.56
N TYR A 154 -20.29 -8.43 6.42
CA TYR A 154 -20.92 -8.41 5.10
C TYR A 154 -21.17 -9.80 4.53
N ALA A 155 -20.18 -10.68 4.57
CA ALA A 155 -20.19 -11.94 3.80
C ALA A 155 -19.96 -13.20 4.65
N GLY A 156 -19.86 -13.06 5.98
CA GLY A 156 -19.60 -14.19 6.88
C GLY A 156 -18.14 -14.64 6.86
N THR A 157 -17.90 -15.83 7.43
CA THR A 157 -16.54 -16.37 7.64
C THR A 157 -16.03 -17.19 6.46
N ASP A 158 -16.92 -17.74 5.63
CA ASP A 158 -16.61 -18.83 4.69
C ASP A 158 -16.37 -18.35 3.25
N THR A 159 -16.34 -17.05 3.02
CA THR A 159 -16.10 -16.45 1.70
C THR A 159 -14.73 -16.88 1.15
N ARG A 160 -14.76 -17.52 -0.03
CA ARG A 160 -13.56 -17.96 -0.74
C ARG A 160 -13.15 -16.93 -1.79
N PHE A 161 -11.87 -16.91 -2.14
CA PHE A 161 -11.36 -15.99 -3.18
C PHE A 161 -12.07 -16.10 -4.53
N LYS A 162 -12.57 -17.30 -4.91
CA LYS A 162 -13.33 -17.51 -6.16
C LYS A 162 -14.68 -16.77 -6.19
N GLU A 163 -15.23 -16.45 -5.02
CA GLU A 163 -16.50 -15.75 -4.84
C GLU A 163 -16.34 -14.23 -4.88
N VAL A 164 -15.09 -13.76 -4.67
CA VAL A 164 -14.75 -12.34 -4.69
C VAL A 164 -14.56 -11.87 -6.12
N ASN A 165 -15.68 -11.68 -6.81
CA ASN A 165 -15.76 -11.13 -8.16
C ASN A 165 -16.17 -9.65 -8.13
N GLU A 166 -16.45 -9.07 -9.29
CA GLU A 166 -16.88 -7.69 -9.44
C GLU A 166 -18.18 -7.40 -8.68
N ASP A 167 -19.19 -8.29 -8.78
CA ASP A 167 -20.49 -8.14 -8.11
C ASP A 167 -20.34 -8.17 -6.59
N TRP A 168 -19.51 -9.07 -6.08
CA TRP A 168 -19.20 -9.14 -4.65
C TRP A 168 -18.57 -7.83 -4.15
N LEU A 169 -17.63 -7.26 -4.92
CA LEU A 169 -17.00 -5.99 -4.56
C LEU A 169 -17.97 -4.82 -4.61
N ARG A 170 -18.85 -4.75 -5.61
CA ARG A 170 -19.92 -3.74 -5.68
C ARG A 170 -20.84 -3.82 -4.47
N GLY A 171 -21.27 -5.03 -4.10
CA GLY A 171 -22.08 -5.26 -2.91
C GLY A 171 -21.36 -4.91 -1.62
N PHE A 172 -20.06 -5.23 -1.49
CA PHE A 172 -19.25 -4.83 -0.32
C PHE A 172 -19.09 -3.31 -0.22
N ILE A 173 -18.88 -2.62 -1.34
CA ILE A 173 -18.80 -1.15 -1.37
C ILE A 173 -20.15 -0.53 -0.98
N ASP A 174 -21.26 -1.09 -1.46
CA ASP A 174 -22.60 -0.63 -1.11
C ASP A 174 -22.90 -0.83 0.39
N TYR A 175 -22.58 -2.00 0.93
CA TYR A 175 -22.60 -2.26 2.38
C TYR A 175 -21.79 -1.22 3.17
N LEU A 176 -20.58 -0.88 2.72
CA LEU A 176 -19.74 0.11 3.39
C LEU A 176 -20.38 1.52 3.37
N LYS A 177 -21.12 1.86 2.30
CA LYS A 177 -21.79 3.16 2.16
C LYS A 177 -23.01 3.31 3.06
N HIS A 178 -23.79 2.24 3.21
CA HIS A 178 -25.14 2.33 3.78
C HIS A 178 -25.30 1.61 5.11
N ASP A 179 -24.67 0.44 5.30
CA ASP A 179 -24.98 -0.46 6.43
C ASP A 179 -23.84 -0.59 7.44
N ALA A 180 -22.61 -0.30 7.03
CA ALA A 180 -21.44 -0.54 7.88
C ALA A 180 -21.42 0.37 9.11
N LEU A 181 -21.46 -0.24 10.30
CA LEU A 181 -21.43 0.45 11.58
C LEU A 181 -20.00 0.64 12.10
N ASN A 182 -19.79 1.70 12.84
CA ASN A 182 -18.54 1.94 13.53
C ASN A 182 -18.44 1.08 14.79
N VAL A 183 -17.88 -0.10 14.67
CA VAL A 183 -17.75 -1.10 15.74
C VAL A 183 -16.94 -0.64 16.96
N ASN A 184 -16.25 0.50 16.88
CA ASN A 184 -15.48 1.08 17.98
C ASN A 184 -16.23 2.14 18.77
N PHE A 185 -17.42 2.57 18.32
CA PHE A 185 -18.23 3.62 18.94
C PHE A 185 -19.63 3.13 19.24
N ILE A 186 -19.74 2.22 20.19
CA ILE A 186 -21.03 1.98 20.84
C ILE A 186 -21.14 3.01 21.96
N ARG A 187 -21.66 4.20 21.68
CA ARG A 187 -22.06 5.14 22.72
C ARG A 187 -23.33 4.61 23.38
N THR A 188 -23.25 4.29 24.65
CA THR A 188 -24.43 4.18 25.51
C THR A 188 -24.93 5.59 25.77
N GLU A 189 -26.06 5.97 25.20
CA GLU A 189 -26.79 7.17 25.62
C GLU A 189 -27.27 6.99 27.06
N LYS A 190 -27.49 8.10 27.78
CA LYS A 190 -27.92 8.12 29.18
C LYS A 190 -29.19 7.29 29.48
N GLU A 191 -29.93 6.89 28.45
CA GLU A 191 -31.16 6.09 28.52
C GLU A 191 -30.98 4.63 28.10
N GLY A 192 -29.74 4.12 27.97
CA GLY A 192 -29.49 2.72 27.62
C GLY A 192 -29.69 2.37 26.12
N ARG A 193 -30.09 3.30 25.28
CA ARG A 193 -30.20 3.08 23.84
C ARG A 193 -28.83 3.16 23.16
N ARG A 194 -28.48 2.13 22.40
CA ARG A 194 -27.28 2.12 21.55
C ARG A 194 -27.54 2.97 20.33
N LYS A 195 -26.82 4.07 20.14
CA LYS A 195 -26.85 4.81 18.89
C LYS A 195 -25.96 4.13 17.86
N GLU A 196 -26.56 3.63 16.81
CA GLU A 196 -25.83 3.11 15.66
C GLU A 196 -25.17 4.27 14.90
N ILE A 197 -23.85 4.21 14.79
CA ILE A 197 -23.06 5.22 14.09
C ILE A 197 -22.41 4.55 12.89
N HIS A 198 -22.79 4.97 11.69
CA HIS A 198 -22.18 4.51 10.45
C HIS A 198 -20.72 4.99 10.35
N ILE A 199 -19.91 4.24 9.61
CA ILE A 199 -18.54 4.63 9.34
C ILE A 199 -18.47 5.87 8.45
N SER A 200 -17.47 6.74 8.70
CA SER A 200 -17.25 7.91 7.88
C SER A 200 -16.79 7.55 6.46
N GLN A 201 -17.04 8.45 5.49
CA GLN A 201 -16.59 8.28 4.09
C GLN A 201 -15.09 8.02 3.99
N ASN A 202 -14.26 8.64 4.81
CA ASN A 202 -12.81 8.38 4.85
C ASN A 202 -12.47 6.97 5.38
N THR A 203 -13.28 6.44 6.28
CA THR A 203 -13.14 5.04 6.74
C THR A 203 -13.56 4.07 5.64
N GLN A 204 -14.66 4.34 4.92
CA GLN A 204 -15.11 3.57 3.76
C GLN A 204 -14.00 3.52 2.69
N HIS A 205 -13.49 4.68 2.27
CA HIS A 205 -12.38 4.77 1.32
C HIS A 205 -11.17 3.94 1.77
N ARG A 206 -10.77 4.06 3.04
CA ARG A 206 -9.63 3.30 3.59
C ARG A 206 -9.86 1.80 3.54
N LEU A 207 -11.06 1.31 3.83
CA LEU A 207 -11.40 -0.12 3.75
C LEU A 207 -11.34 -0.62 2.31
N ILE A 208 -11.78 0.18 1.32
CA ILE A 208 -11.68 -0.14 -0.10
C ILE A 208 -10.21 -0.22 -0.55
N VAL A 209 -9.37 0.72 -0.13
CA VAL A 209 -7.93 0.67 -0.41
C VAL A 209 -7.29 -0.57 0.22
N ASN A 210 -7.73 -0.96 1.41
CA ASN A 210 -7.19 -2.12 2.11
C ASN A 210 -7.61 -3.45 1.48
N ILE A 211 -8.88 -3.60 1.04
CA ILE A 211 -9.28 -4.82 0.33
C ILE A 211 -8.55 -4.92 -1.01
N ASN A 212 -8.36 -3.82 -1.73
CA ASN A 212 -7.54 -3.79 -2.95
C ASN A 212 -6.09 -4.24 -2.68
N TYR A 213 -5.48 -3.78 -1.59
CA TYR A 213 -4.15 -4.22 -1.18
C TYR A 213 -4.08 -5.73 -0.91
N VAL A 214 -5.10 -6.29 -0.24
CA VAL A 214 -5.22 -7.73 0.03
C VAL A 214 -5.35 -8.53 -1.26
N LEU A 215 -6.21 -8.08 -2.19
CA LEU A 215 -6.41 -8.71 -3.49
C LEU A 215 -5.13 -8.69 -4.33
N ASN A 216 -4.39 -7.58 -4.37
CA ASN A 216 -3.09 -7.50 -5.03
C ASN A 216 -2.05 -8.45 -4.40
N LYS A 217 -2.06 -8.64 -3.09
CA LYS A 217 -1.24 -9.67 -2.43
C LYS A 217 -1.68 -11.08 -2.82
N ALA A 218 -2.99 -11.32 -2.98
CA ALA A 218 -3.52 -12.60 -3.41
C ALA A 218 -3.10 -12.93 -4.85
N VAL A 219 -3.09 -11.95 -5.77
CA VAL A 219 -2.54 -12.11 -7.13
C VAL A 219 -1.06 -12.48 -7.06
N LYS A 220 -0.25 -11.74 -6.29
CA LYS A 220 1.20 -12.03 -6.13
C LYS A 220 1.48 -13.42 -5.54
N LYS A 221 0.57 -13.95 -4.72
CA LYS A 221 0.65 -15.31 -4.16
C LYS A 221 -0.04 -16.35 -5.05
N HIS A 222 -0.49 -15.97 -6.23
CA HIS A 222 -1.20 -16.82 -7.19
C HIS A 222 -2.44 -17.52 -6.58
N LEU A 223 -3.15 -16.85 -5.68
CA LEU A 223 -4.43 -17.31 -5.16
C LEU A 223 -5.58 -16.98 -6.11
N ILE A 224 -5.46 -15.87 -6.82
CA ILE A 224 -6.33 -15.41 -7.90
C ILE A 224 -5.48 -15.02 -9.11
N THR A 225 -6.05 -15.06 -10.30
CA THR A 225 -5.34 -14.75 -11.56
C THR A 225 -5.22 -13.25 -11.83
N SER A 226 -6.23 -12.49 -11.45
CA SER A 226 -6.30 -11.03 -11.62
C SER A 226 -7.03 -10.40 -10.44
N ASN A 227 -6.84 -9.12 -10.24
CA ASN A 227 -7.54 -8.38 -9.18
C ASN A 227 -8.91 -7.91 -9.70
N PRO A 228 -10.04 -8.40 -9.15
CA PRO A 228 -11.36 -7.97 -9.61
C PRO A 228 -11.65 -6.48 -9.34
N MET A 229 -10.90 -5.82 -8.45
CA MET A 229 -11.00 -4.37 -8.22
C MET A 229 -10.61 -3.53 -9.46
N ASP A 230 -9.82 -4.11 -10.38
CA ASP A 230 -9.40 -3.44 -11.62
C ASP A 230 -10.53 -3.34 -12.65
N LEU A 231 -11.60 -4.13 -12.48
CA LEU A 231 -12.81 -4.09 -13.30
C LEU A 231 -13.79 -2.98 -12.87
N LEU A 232 -13.61 -2.43 -11.66
CA LEU A 232 -14.48 -1.38 -11.14
C LEU A 232 -14.03 0.00 -11.62
N ASP A 233 -14.99 0.81 -12.08
CA ASP A 233 -14.76 2.20 -12.41
C ASP A 233 -14.47 3.05 -11.16
N ASN A 234 -13.87 4.21 -11.37
CA ASN A 234 -13.60 5.14 -10.25
C ASN A 234 -14.88 5.70 -9.62
N SER A 235 -15.97 5.77 -10.37
CA SER A 235 -17.31 6.15 -9.88
C SER A 235 -17.92 5.14 -8.90
N ASP A 236 -17.57 3.85 -9.02
CA ASP A 236 -18.02 2.82 -8.11
C ASP A 236 -17.35 2.92 -6.73
N LYS A 237 -16.11 3.39 -6.74
CA LYS A 237 -15.26 3.49 -5.54
C LYS A 237 -15.61 4.75 -4.73
N VAL A 238 -15.48 4.65 -3.42
CA VAL A 238 -15.64 5.81 -2.53
C VAL A 238 -14.35 6.63 -2.58
N SER A 239 -14.46 7.90 -2.95
CA SER A 239 -13.34 8.84 -2.89
C SER A 239 -13.11 9.32 -1.45
N ALA A 240 -11.85 9.65 -1.12
CA ALA A 240 -11.55 10.30 0.14
C ALA A 240 -12.15 11.71 0.16
N LYS A 241 -12.85 12.06 1.25
CA LYS A 241 -13.30 13.44 1.47
C LYS A 241 -12.13 14.25 2.03
N SER A 242 -11.78 15.32 1.34
CA SER A 242 -10.87 16.31 1.90
C SER A 242 -11.56 16.99 3.07
N GLY A 243 -11.06 16.75 4.29
CA GLY A 243 -11.55 17.47 5.47
C GLY A 243 -10.84 18.81 5.62
N THR A 244 -11.55 19.83 6.04
CA THR A 244 -10.93 21.05 6.58
C THR A 244 -10.17 20.65 7.84
N ARG A 245 -8.89 21.00 7.88
CA ARG A 245 -8.07 20.74 9.06
C ARG A 245 -8.14 21.93 9.98
N GLU A 246 -8.58 21.68 11.19
CA GLU A 246 -8.67 22.72 12.18
C GLU A 246 -7.29 23.10 12.73
N TYR A 247 -7.09 24.37 13.02
CA TYR A 247 -5.89 24.94 13.60
C TYR A 247 -6.22 26.13 14.50
N LEU A 248 -5.30 26.50 15.36
CA LEU A 248 -5.34 27.68 16.18
C LEU A 248 -4.53 28.81 15.54
N THR A 249 -5.03 30.02 15.59
CA THR A 249 -4.26 31.23 15.23
C THR A 249 -3.24 31.56 16.31
N SER A 250 -2.33 32.52 16.04
CA SER A 250 -1.37 33.01 17.03
C SER A 250 -2.06 33.57 18.27
N GLU A 251 -3.13 34.32 18.08
CA GLU A 251 -3.94 34.93 19.14
C GLU A 251 -4.61 33.88 20.01
N GLU A 252 -5.16 32.82 19.39
CA GLU A 252 -5.81 31.71 20.10
C GLU A 252 -4.78 30.88 20.90
N VAL A 253 -3.56 30.70 20.38
CA VAL A 253 -2.46 30.04 21.12
C VAL A 253 -2.05 30.91 22.33
N GLU A 254 -1.99 32.21 22.18
CA GLU A 254 -1.72 33.13 23.28
C GLU A 254 -2.82 33.13 24.33
N MET A 255 -4.09 33.16 23.93
CA MET A 255 -5.23 32.99 24.85
C MET A 255 -5.11 31.71 25.67
N LEU A 256 -4.75 30.59 25.04
CA LEU A 256 -4.52 29.33 25.74
C LEU A 256 -3.34 29.43 26.72
N MET A 257 -2.25 30.07 26.33
CA MET A 257 -1.10 30.25 27.19
C MET A 257 -1.46 31.01 28.48
N GLN A 258 -2.30 32.03 28.39
CA GLN A 258 -2.76 32.83 29.51
C GLN A 258 -3.83 32.11 30.36
N THR A 259 -4.56 31.14 29.78
CA THR A 259 -5.63 30.42 30.47
C THR A 259 -5.04 29.36 31.43
N PRO A 260 -5.44 29.34 32.71
CA PRO A 260 -5.03 28.27 33.63
C PRO A 260 -5.52 26.89 33.16
N PHE A 261 -4.71 25.86 33.36
CA PHE A 261 -5.09 24.48 33.09
C PHE A 261 -5.48 23.77 34.39
N THR A 262 -6.76 23.41 34.52
CA THR A 262 -7.31 22.79 35.76
C THR A 262 -7.83 21.36 35.54
N HIS A 263 -7.58 20.77 34.34
CA HIS A 263 -8.18 19.51 33.92
C HIS A 263 -7.28 18.28 34.08
N GLY A 264 -6.53 18.24 35.18
CA GLY A 264 -5.70 17.09 35.54
C GLY A 264 -4.27 17.48 35.93
N LYS A 265 -3.51 16.47 36.36
CA LYS A 265 -2.14 16.63 36.87
C LYS A 265 -1.04 16.45 35.81
N TYR A 266 -1.42 16.13 34.58
CA TYR A 266 -0.46 15.88 33.51
C TYR A 266 -0.02 17.20 32.86
N HIS A 267 1.17 17.20 32.23
CA HIS A 267 1.74 18.35 31.51
C HIS A 267 1.08 18.57 30.13
N ILE A 268 -0.25 18.56 30.08
CA ILE A 268 -1.02 18.67 28.83
C ILE A 268 -0.91 20.06 28.24
N LYS A 269 -1.00 21.10 29.08
CA LYS A 269 -0.86 22.51 28.66
C LYS A 269 0.49 22.76 28.04
N GLU A 270 1.55 22.46 28.79
CA GLU A 270 2.93 22.69 28.39
C GLU A 270 3.26 21.92 27.09
N ALA A 271 2.88 20.65 27.02
CA ALA A 271 3.11 19.81 25.84
C ALA A 271 2.32 20.29 24.61
N PHE A 272 1.07 20.72 24.78
CA PHE A 272 0.26 21.23 23.69
C PHE A 272 0.82 22.53 23.13
N LEU A 273 1.13 23.49 23.99
CA LEU A 273 1.75 24.75 23.59
C LEU A 273 3.12 24.53 22.96
N PHE A 274 3.94 23.65 23.54
CA PHE A 274 5.22 23.27 22.95
C PHE A 274 5.04 22.68 21.54
N SER A 275 4.01 21.87 21.33
CA SER A 275 3.66 21.37 20.00
C SER A 275 3.21 22.49 19.04
N CYS A 276 2.49 23.50 19.52
CA CYS A 276 2.11 24.67 18.71
C CYS A 276 3.33 25.50 18.27
N TYR A 277 4.39 25.54 19.07
CA TYR A 277 5.62 26.28 18.73
C TYR A 277 6.62 25.46 17.89
N THR A 278 6.66 24.14 18.06
CA THR A 278 7.69 23.29 17.45
C THR A 278 7.17 22.41 16.31
N GLY A 279 5.87 22.15 16.29
CA GLY A 279 5.23 21.24 15.35
C GLY A 279 5.44 19.75 15.66
N LEU A 280 5.99 19.38 16.82
CA LEU A 280 6.20 17.99 17.20
C LEU A 280 4.87 17.25 17.39
N ARG A 281 4.85 15.95 17.03
CA ARG A 281 3.67 15.09 17.23
C ARG A 281 3.56 14.67 18.69
N PHE A 282 2.35 14.37 19.13
CA PHE A 282 2.09 13.86 20.49
C PHE A 282 2.99 12.66 20.86
N SER A 283 3.23 11.74 19.90
CA SER A 283 4.12 10.60 20.12
C SER A 283 5.58 10.98 20.35
N ASP A 284 6.05 12.06 19.70
CA ASP A 284 7.41 12.56 19.85
C ASP A 284 7.57 13.28 21.19
N LEU A 285 6.56 14.10 21.58
CA LEU A 285 6.51 14.78 22.88
C LEU A 285 6.51 13.80 24.06
N LYS A 286 5.80 12.69 23.93
CA LYS A 286 5.70 11.67 24.98
C LYS A 286 7.03 10.97 25.29
N GLN A 287 7.99 11.02 24.39
CA GLN A 287 9.31 10.41 24.53
C GLN A 287 10.44 11.44 24.64
N LEU A 288 10.12 12.74 24.53
CA LEU A 288 11.09 13.82 24.56
C LEU A 288 11.78 13.89 25.92
N LYS A 289 13.11 13.94 25.93
CA LYS A 289 13.94 14.00 27.12
C LYS A 289 14.73 15.32 27.17
N MET A 290 15.16 15.74 28.35
CA MET A 290 16.10 16.92 28.45
C MET A 290 17.39 16.64 27.72
N SER A 291 17.86 15.41 27.70
CA SER A 291 19.06 15.01 26.95
C SER A 291 18.96 15.16 25.42
N ASP A 292 17.76 15.40 24.87
CA ASP A 292 17.56 15.70 23.44
C ASP A 292 17.80 17.17 23.09
N PHE A 293 17.80 18.06 24.10
CA PHE A 293 18.00 19.48 23.91
C PHE A 293 19.50 19.79 23.86
N ARG A 294 19.87 20.70 22.96
CA ARG A 294 21.24 21.21 22.78
C ARG A 294 21.20 22.70 22.65
N PHE A 295 22.28 23.36 23.11
CA PHE A 295 22.45 24.79 22.98
C PHE A 295 23.58 25.13 22.01
N ASP A 296 23.30 25.97 21.06
CA ASP A 296 24.28 26.59 20.15
C ASP A 296 24.43 28.08 20.48
N ARG A 297 25.66 28.57 20.61
CA ARG A 297 25.91 29.98 20.99
C ARG A 297 25.36 30.98 19.96
N LYS A 298 25.27 30.57 18.68
CA LYS A 298 24.84 31.45 17.59
C LYS A 298 23.33 31.38 17.37
N HIS A 299 22.74 30.19 17.54
CA HIS A 299 21.37 29.91 17.11
C HIS A 299 20.40 29.57 18.26
N GLY A 300 20.91 29.48 19.51
CA GLY A 300 20.09 29.18 20.68
C GLY A 300 19.79 27.67 20.85
N TRP A 301 18.68 27.37 21.48
CA TRP A 301 18.28 26.02 21.76
C TRP A 301 17.77 25.29 20.51
N TYR A 302 18.14 24.03 20.38
CA TYR A 302 17.63 23.14 19.35
C TYR A 302 17.43 21.71 19.86
N LEU A 303 16.53 20.95 19.20
CA LEU A 303 16.28 19.54 19.44
C LEU A 303 16.96 18.70 18.37
N LYS A 304 17.51 17.57 18.81
CA LYS A 304 18.01 16.52 17.90
C LYS A 304 17.40 15.20 18.33
N ILE A 305 16.33 14.78 17.64
CA ILE A 305 15.54 13.61 17.99
C ILE A 305 15.39 12.66 16.80
N LYS A 306 15.02 11.43 17.08
CA LYS A 306 14.53 10.48 16.10
C LYS A 306 13.00 10.38 16.21
N MET A 307 12.29 10.81 15.18
CA MET A 307 10.83 10.81 15.19
C MET A 307 10.24 9.41 15.37
N VAL A 308 9.26 9.26 16.24
CA VAL A 308 8.63 7.96 16.57
C VAL A 308 7.94 7.32 15.37
N LYS A 309 7.18 8.12 14.60
CA LYS A 309 6.37 7.62 13.50
C LYS A 309 7.17 7.28 12.23
N THR A 310 8.12 8.11 11.87
CA THR A 310 8.87 7.98 10.61
C THR A 310 10.24 7.36 10.80
N ARG A 311 10.74 7.32 12.04
CA ARG A 311 12.10 6.87 12.42
C ARG A 311 13.22 7.70 11.78
N GLU A 312 12.88 8.85 11.18
CA GLU A 312 13.83 9.78 10.59
C GLU A 312 14.42 10.71 11.66
N PRO A 313 15.70 11.09 11.54
CA PRO A 313 16.29 12.10 12.40
C PRO A 313 15.66 13.46 12.10
N LEU A 314 15.40 14.24 13.14
CA LEU A 314 14.89 15.59 13.06
C LEU A 314 15.75 16.51 13.91
N THR A 315 16.21 17.63 13.32
CA THR A 315 16.84 18.72 14.03
C THR A 315 16.01 19.97 13.82
N ILE A 316 15.52 20.57 14.91
CA ILE A 316 14.71 21.79 14.88
C ILE A 316 15.21 22.80 15.92
N PHE A 317 15.24 24.08 15.56
CA PHE A 317 15.50 25.17 16.50
C PHE A 317 14.22 25.48 17.29
N ILE A 318 14.38 25.78 18.57
CA ILE A 318 13.30 26.00 19.51
C ILE A 318 13.23 27.46 19.87
N PRO A 319 12.10 28.14 19.67
CA PRO A 319 11.95 29.50 20.11
C PRO A 319 12.03 29.59 21.65
N LYS A 320 12.54 30.69 22.17
CA LYS A 320 12.69 30.88 23.60
C LYS A 320 11.40 30.63 24.38
N VAL A 321 10.28 31.10 23.88
CA VAL A 321 8.96 30.89 24.49
C VAL A 321 8.63 29.40 24.68
N ALA A 322 9.03 28.52 23.75
CA ALA A 322 8.82 27.09 23.89
C ALA A 322 9.77 26.45 24.92
N TYR A 323 11.00 26.98 25.05
CA TYR A 323 11.91 26.50 26.06
C TYR A 323 11.48 26.91 27.47
N ASP A 324 10.99 28.14 27.62
CA ASP A 324 10.60 28.74 28.92
C ASP A 324 9.35 28.03 29.55
N ILE A 325 8.56 27.34 28.77
CA ILE A 325 7.37 26.59 29.26
C ILE A 325 7.67 25.12 29.62
N LEU A 326 8.93 24.68 29.49
CA LEU A 326 9.27 23.29 29.83
C LEU A 326 9.09 23.05 31.34
N PRO A 327 8.50 21.91 31.75
CA PRO A 327 8.46 21.55 33.14
C PRO A 327 9.87 21.34 33.71
N SER A 328 10.06 21.71 34.95
CA SER A 328 11.32 21.42 35.68
C SER A 328 11.43 19.89 35.84
N THR A 329 12.57 19.32 35.51
CA THR A 329 12.90 17.92 35.73
C THR A 329 14.30 17.80 36.31
N GLU A 330 14.46 16.96 37.33
CA GLU A 330 15.73 16.61 37.95
C GLU A 330 16.44 15.45 37.24
N ASP A 331 15.70 14.70 36.42
CA ASP A 331 16.20 13.51 35.72
C ASP A 331 16.19 13.75 34.21
N GLU A 332 17.36 13.92 33.62
CA GLU A 332 17.51 14.19 32.19
C GLU A 332 17.09 13.03 31.28
N ASP A 333 16.99 11.81 31.82
CA ASP A 333 16.65 10.60 31.10
C ASP A 333 15.16 10.28 31.13
N ARG A 334 14.39 10.96 31.96
CA ARG A 334 12.93 10.85 31.94
C ARG A 334 12.30 11.72 30.86
N PRO A 335 11.09 11.34 30.40
CA PRO A 335 10.32 12.22 29.52
C PRO A 335 10.06 13.57 30.19
N VAL A 336 10.32 14.66 29.46
CA VAL A 336 10.07 16.04 29.92
C VAL A 336 8.60 16.25 30.28
N PHE A 337 7.70 15.68 29.47
CA PHE A 337 6.27 15.80 29.69
C PHE A 337 5.69 14.49 30.23
N ASP A 338 5.08 14.53 31.42
CA ASP A 338 4.21 13.45 31.87
C ASP A 338 2.87 13.53 31.09
N LEU A 339 2.66 12.62 30.15
CA LEU A 339 1.50 12.60 29.26
C LEU A 339 0.70 11.32 29.37
N PRO A 340 -0.64 11.43 29.49
CA PRO A 340 -1.53 10.28 29.54
C PRO A 340 -1.67 9.62 28.15
N LYS A 341 -2.68 8.77 27.97
CA LYS A 341 -3.10 8.33 26.63
C LYS A 341 -3.65 9.50 25.84
N ASN A 342 -3.44 9.48 24.51
CA ASN A 342 -3.82 10.57 23.62
C ASN A 342 -5.32 10.94 23.70
N ASP A 343 -6.18 9.95 23.88
CA ASP A 343 -7.64 10.19 23.98
C ASP A 343 -7.98 11.02 25.24
N TYR A 344 -7.36 10.69 26.38
CA TYR A 344 -7.53 11.45 27.62
C TYR A 344 -6.98 12.88 27.44
N ALA A 345 -5.78 13.01 26.86
CA ALA A 345 -5.19 14.31 26.61
C ALA A 345 -6.07 15.19 25.71
N ASN A 346 -6.66 14.63 24.66
CA ASN A 346 -7.58 15.35 23.78
C ASN A 346 -8.89 15.74 24.51
N GLN A 347 -9.44 14.88 25.39
CA GLN A 347 -10.62 15.25 26.17
C GLN A 347 -10.34 16.39 27.15
N ALA A 348 -9.19 16.38 27.83
CA ALA A 348 -8.79 17.47 28.71
C ALA A 348 -8.53 18.76 27.93
N LEU A 349 -7.88 18.67 26.75
CA LEU A 349 -7.68 19.78 25.83
C LEU A 349 -9.00 20.42 25.40
N GLN A 350 -10.03 19.64 25.06
CA GLN A 350 -11.34 20.19 24.69
C GLN A 350 -11.99 21.01 25.83
N ARG A 351 -11.81 20.59 27.07
CA ARG A 351 -12.30 21.34 28.22
C ARG A 351 -11.54 22.66 28.40
N TRP A 352 -10.21 22.60 28.29
CA TRP A 352 -9.37 23.78 28.41
C TRP A 352 -9.62 24.83 27.31
N LEU A 353 -9.83 24.38 26.06
CA LEU A 353 -10.26 25.25 24.95
C LEU A 353 -11.56 25.98 25.27
N LYS A 354 -12.52 25.27 25.90
CA LYS A 354 -13.77 25.88 26.33
C LYS A 354 -13.56 26.94 27.42
N ASP A 355 -12.66 26.67 28.39
CA ASP A 355 -12.32 27.64 29.45
C ASP A 355 -11.64 28.90 28.86
N ALA A 356 -10.82 28.72 27.83
CA ALA A 356 -10.21 29.80 27.07
C ALA A 356 -11.17 30.57 26.17
N GLY A 357 -12.47 30.17 26.09
CA GLY A 357 -13.44 30.80 25.23
C GLY A 357 -13.35 30.47 23.75
N ILE A 358 -12.49 29.53 23.34
CA ILE A 358 -12.31 29.10 21.95
C ILE A 358 -13.47 28.17 21.57
N LYS A 359 -14.35 28.64 20.68
CA LYS A 359 -15.57 27.95 20.26
C LYS A 359 -15.55 27.62 18.78
N GLY A 360 -16.37 26.62 18.37
CA GLY A 360 -16.55 26.27 16.95
C GLY A 360 -15.44 25.45 16.33
N LYS A 361 -14.40 25.11 17.10
CA LYS A 361 -13.25 24.30 16.63
C LYS A 361 -13.11 23.02 17.44
N HIS A 362 -12.86 21.91 16.76
CA HIS A 362 -12.54 20.62 17.37
C HIS A 362 -11.04 20.37 17.32
N ILE A 363 -10.30 20.98 18.23
CA ILE A 363 -8.85 20.95 18.30
C ILE A 363 -8.37 19.69 19.04
N THR A 364 -7.47 18.96 18.42
CA THR A 364 -6.76 17.81 19.00
C THR A 364 -5.27 18.10 19.08
N PHE A 365 -4.48 17.26 19.77
CA PHE A 365 -3.02 17.40 19.74
C PHE A 365 -2.41 17.44 18.33
N HIS A 366 -3.07 16.76 17.37
CA HIS A 366 -2.60 16.82 15.99
C HIS A 366 -2.82 18.19 15.35
N CYS A 367 -3.82 18.95 15.82
CA CYS A 367 -4.07 20.31 15.36
C CYS A 367 -3.00 21.30 15.81
N ALA A 368 -2.30 21.07 16.95
CA ALA A 368 -1.18 21.88 17.37
C ALA A 368 -0.10 21.98 16.28
N ARG A 369 0.21 20.83 15.64
CA ARG A 369 1.15 20.80 14.53
C ARG A 369 0.64 21.54 13.29
N HIS A 370 -0.68 21.51 13.04
CA HIS A 370 -1.28 22.31 11.97
C HIS A 370 -1.18 23.80 12.31
N SER A 371 -1.42 24.17 13.58
CA SER A 371 -1.26 25.54 14.06
C SER A 371 0.17 26.04 13.87
N ALA A 372 1.18 25.25 14.28
CA ALA A 372 2.58 25.57 14.04
C ALA A 372 2.89 25.87 12.57
N ALA A 373 2.42 24.99 11.68
CA ALA A 373 2.63 25.15 10.25
C ALA A 373 1.95 26.42 9.70
N THR A 374 0.70 26.65 10.10
CA THR A 374 -0.10 27.79 9.62
C THR A 374 0.47 29.10 10.15
N ILE A 375 0.85 29.18 11.43
CA ILE A 375 1.50 30.35 12.04
C ILE A 375 2.80 30.68 11.31
N LEU A 376 3.66 29.68 11.07
CA LEU A 376 4.91 29.90 10.34
C LEU A 376 4.68 30.35 8.89
N TYR A 377 3.67 29.80 8.23
CA TYR A 377 3.32 30.19 6.87
C TYR A 377 2.76 31.62 6.83
N SER A 378 1.87 31.99 7.77
CA SER A 378 1.34 33.36 7.91
C SER A 378 2.43 34.38 8.24
N ALA A 379 3.50 33.96 8.91
CA ALA A 379 4.70 34.77 9.16
C ALA A 379 5.61 34.90 7.92
N GLY A 380 5.23 34.36 6.76
CA GLY A 380 5.94 34.48 5.50
C GLY A 380 7.07 33.47 5.29
N LEU A 381 7.19 32.41 6.12
CA LEU A 381 8.24 31.42 5.92
C LEU A 381 7.95 30.53 4.69
N PRO A 382 8.97 30.22 3.87
CA PRO A 382 8.81 29.32 2.73
C PRO A 382 8.35 27.92 3.15
N LEU A 383 7.47 27.31 2.36
CA LEU A 383 6.95 25.95 2.61
C LEU A 383 8.05 24.90 2.82
N GLN A 384 9.17 25.02 2.11
CA GLN A 384 10.32 24.11 2.26
C GLN A 384 10.96 24.22 3.66
N THR A 385 11.02 25.43 4.24
CA THR A 385 11.50 25.65 5.62
C THR A 385 10.53 25.01 6.62
N ILE A 386 9.23 25.24 6.42
CA ILE A 386 8.18 24.64 7.26
C ILE A 386 8.21 23.11 7.16
N GLN A 387 8.40 22.57 5.95
CA GLN A 387 8.55 21.13 5.71
C GLN A 387 9.71 20.54 6.53
N LYS A 388 10.87 21.19 6.53
CA LYS A 388 12.04 20.77 7.31
C LYS A 388 11.77 20.86 8.81
N GLN A 389 11.20 21.98 9.29
CA GLN A 389 10.83 22.20 10.70
C GLN A 389 9.89 21.10 11.20
N LEU A 390 8.92 20.72 10.40
CA LEU A 390 7.96 19.68 10.74
C LEU A 390 8.49 18.26 10.52
N GLY A 391 9.57 18.04 9.78
CA GLY A 391 10.06 16.72 9.40
C GLY A 391 9.07 15.97 8.48
N HIS A 392 8.52 16.68 7.49
CA HIS A 392 7.69 16.04 6.45
C HIS A 392 8.56 15.45 5.34
N ILE A 393 8.46 14.15 5.11
CA ILE A 393 9.20 13.46 4.04
C ILE A 393 8.68 13.88 2.66
N LYS A 394 7.37 14.12 2.53
CA LYS A 394 6.72 14.49 1.26
C LYS A 394 6.29 15.94 1.26
N ALA A 395 6.67 16.70 0.24
CA ALA A 395 6.28 18.12 0.07
C ALA A 395 4.76 18.32 0.08
N GLN A 396 4.00 17.43 -0.61
CA GLN A 396 2.53 17.45 -0.65
C GLN A 396 1.87 17.49 0.73
N THR A 397 2.53 16.98 1.78
CA THR A 397 2.01 17.05 3.14
C THR A 397 2.06 18.49 3.70
N THR A 398 2.95 19.33 3.19
CA THR A 398 3.11 20.74 3.61
C THR A 398 2.30 21.67 2.71
N GLU A 399 2.10 21.35 1.43
CA GLU A 399 1.28 22.12 0.48
C GLU A 399 -0.17 22.33 0.95
N ILE A 400 -0.67 21.41 1.79
CA ILE A 400 -1.98 21.52 2.39
C ILE A 400 -2.15 22.83 3.18
N TYR A 401 -1.09 23.34 3.80
CA TYR A 401 -1.14 24.58 4.58
C TYR A 401 -1.26 25.82 3.68
N ALA A 402 -0.61 25.81 2.52
CA ALA A 402 -0.79 26.87 1.52
C ALA A 402 -2.24 26.94 1.06
N LYS A 403 -2.82 25.77 0.70
CA LYS A 403 -4.22 25.71 0.28
C LYS A 403 -5.19 26.13 1.37
N MET A 404 -4.94 25.75 2.62
CA MET A 404 -5.79 26.20 3.76
C MET A 404 -5.79 27.73 3.90
N MET A 405 -4.65 28.40 3.65
CA MET A 405 -4.58 29.86 3.73
C MET A 405 -5.24 30.54 2.53
N GLU A 406 -5.12 29.97 1.33
CA GLU A 406 -5.86 30.45 0.14
C GLU A 406 -7.36 30.36 0.36
N ASP A 407 -7.85 29.22 0.86
CA ASP A 407 -9.28 29.03 1.19
C ASP A 407 -9.74 30.05 2.25
N ALA A 408 -8.94 30.31 3.28
CA ALA A 408 -9.25 31.31 4.32
C ALA A 408 -9.25 32.76 3.79
N GLN A 409 -8.35 33.11 2.87
CA GLN A 409 -8.34 34.42 2.21
C GLN A 409 -9.58 34.59 1.33
N HIS A 410 -9.98 33.56 0.59
CA HIS A 410 -11.18 33.59 -0.23
C HIS A 410 -12.45 33.74 0.61
N GLU A 411 -12.53 33.02 1.74
CA GLU A 411 -13.65 33.14 2.69
C GLU A 411 -13.71 34.53 3.31
N ALA A 412 -12.55 35.12 3.67
CA ALA A 412 -12.50 36.48 4.18
C ALA A 412 -12.98 37.52 3.15
N SER A 413 -12.56 37.37 1.88
CA SER A 413 -13.04 38.20 0.77
C SER A 413 -14.55 38.09 0.58
N SER A 414 -15.09 36.88 0.60
CA SER A 414 -16.52 36.64 0.46
C SER A 414 -17.34 37.26 1.61
N LYS A 415 -16.82 37.20 2.84
CA LYS A 415 -17.43 37.85 3.99
C LYS A 415 -17.40 39.38 3.89
N MET A 416 -16.31 39.96 3.33
CA MET A 416 -16.28 41.41 3.04
C MET A 416 -17.35 41.79 2.04
N ASP A 417 -17.52 41.02 0.97
CA ASP A 417 -18.58 41.25 -0.02
C ASP A 417 -19.99 41.19 0.59
N GLU A 418 -20.20 40.29 1.57
CA GLU A 418 -21.51 40.22 2.29
C GLU A 418 -21.74 41.43 3.18
N LEU A 419 -20.69 41.88 3.90
CA LEU A 419 -20.78 43.02 4.81
C LEU A 419 -21.00 44.36 4.08
N PHE A 420 -20.50 44.49 2.85
CA PHE A 420 -20.59 45.71 2.06
C PHE A 420 -21.57 45.61 0.90
N LYS A 421 -22.40 44.55 0.82
CA LYS A 421 -23.56 44.52 -0.06
C LYS A 421 -24.51 45.65 0.30
N ARG A 422 -24.54 46.71 -0.54
CA ARG A 422 -25.50 47.81 -0.50
C ARG A 422 -26.78 47.43 -1.24
#